data_dece296a81725d47567c2cc2e57a7285
#
_entry.id   dece296a81725d47567c2cc2e57a7285
#
_cell.length_a   1.000
_cell.length_b   1.000
_cell.length_c   1.000
_cell.angle_alpha   90.00
_cell.angle_beta   90.00
_cell.angle_gamma   90.00
#
_symmetry.space_group_name_H-M   'P 1'
#
loop_
_entity.id
_entity.type
_entity.pdbx_description
1 polymer ?
#
loop_
_entity_poly.entity_id
_entity_poly.type
_entity_poly.pdbx_seq_one_letter_code
_entity_poly.pdbx_strand_id
1 'polypeptide(L)'
;MTGGSRGIGLAIALKAARDGANIAIAAKTAEKHRHLPGTIYTAAEEIEKAGGRALPLVVDVRNDSMVYEAVDRAAQKFGGVDICLNNASAISLTGTLETDMKKFDLMHQITARGTFLTSKACIPYLKKAANPHVLNMSPPLDVRTKYLGRHVAYTSAKLVMAMCTAGMAEEFRKDGIAFNSLWPRTGIATAAIEFAVSGKEGLKSCRTVDIMADAAYVIFNKNAREFTGNFCIDDIVLYESGERDFDKYRVDPTRDLGSGDYMIPETMPLPPGVSLKAVR
;
A
#
# COMPACT_ATOMS: atom_id res chain seq x y z
N MET A 1 2.63 -4.87 -9.28
CA MET A 1 2.70 -4.28 -7.93
C MET A 1 4.12 -3.98 -7.53
N THR A 2 4.35 -2.91 -6.78
CA THR A 2 5.66 -2.59 -6.20
C THR A 2 5.73 -2.99 -4.74
N GLY A 3 6.90 -3.51 -4.26
CA GLY A 3 7.11 -3.88 -2.85
C GLY A 3 6.32 -5.11 -2.38
N GLY A 4 6.12 -6.10 -3.23
CA GLY A 4 5.29 -7.28 -2.95
C GLY A 4 6.02 -8.50 -2.37
N SER A 5 7.27 -8.37 -1.94
CA SER A 5 8.04 -9.53 -1.41
C SER A 5 7.63 -9.95 0.01
N ARG A 6 6.84 -9.16 0.72
CA ARG A 6 6.38 -9.38 2.10
C ARG A 6 5.27 -8.41 2.52
N GLY A 7 4.77 -8.59 3.74
CA GLY A 7 3.86 -7.64 4.42
C GLY A 7 2.58 -7.37 3.65
N ILE A 8 2.12 -6.11 3.68
CA ILE A 8 0.85 -5.70 3.07
C ILE A 8 0.79 -6.05 1.58
N GLY A 9 1.87 -5.76 0.83
CA GLY A 9 1.90 -6.05 -0.60
C GLY A 9 1.71 -7.54 -0.90
N LEU A 10 2.42 -8.42 -0.18
CA LEU A 10 2.26 -9.86 -0.35
C LEU A 10 0.85 -10.34 0.04
N ALA A 11 0.28 -9.83 1.13
CA ALA A 11 -1.06 -10.20 1.56
C ALA A 11 -2.13 -9.82 0.51
N ILE A 12 -2.04 -8.62 -0.08
CA ILE A 12 -2.92 -8.19 -1.18
C ILE A 12 -2.74 -9.13 -2.39
N ALA A 13 -1.50 -9.47 -2.74
CA ALA A 13 -1.22 -10.40 -3.82
C ALA A 13 -1.84 -11.79 -3.58
N LEU A 14 -1.67 -12.33 -2.37
CA LEU A 14 -2.22 -13.65 -2.00
C LEU A 14 -3.75 -13.65 -2.01
N LYS A 15 -4.38 -12.56 -1.59
CA LYS A 15 -5.84 -12.43 -1.65
C LYS A 15 -6.33 -12.49 -3.09
N ALA A 16 -5.71 -11.73 -4.01
CA ALA A 16 -6.07 -11.75 -5.43
C ALA A 16 -5.72 -13.09 -6.11
N ALA A 17 -4.62 -13.72 -5.70
CA ALA A 17 -4.17 -15.00 -6.24
C ALA A 17 -5.18 -16.14 -6.01
N ARG A 18 -5.93 -16.10 -4.90
CA ARG A 18 -7.00 -17.09 -4.61
C ARG A 18 -8.10 -17.07 -5.65
N ASP A 19 -8.29 -15.96 -6.36
CA ASP A 19 -9.21 -15.83 -7.48
C ASP A 19 -8.51 -16.03 -8.85
N GLY A 20 -7.29 -16.57 -8.85
CA GLY A 20 -6.53 -16.86 -10.05
C GLY A 20 -5.83 -15.66 -10.70
N ALA A 21 -5.63 -14.55 -9.98
CA ALA A 21 -5.00 -13.36 -10.54
C ALA A 21 -3.55 -13.61 -10.98
N ASN A 22 -3.13 -12.88 -12.03
CA ASN A 22 -1.76 -12.82 -12.50
C ASN A 22 -1.02 -11.70 -11.77
N ILE A 23 0.09 -11.99 -11.11
CA ILE A 23 0.78 -11.04 -10.24
C ILE A 23 2.24 -10.82 -10.70
N ALA A 24 2.56 -9.62 -11.18
CA ALA A 24 3.94 -9.18 -11.35
C ALA A 24 4.44 -8.51 -10.06
N ILE A 25 5.50 -9.05 -9.46
CA ILE A 25 6.08 -8.58 -8.19
C ILE A 25 7.35 -7.82 -8.49
N ALA A 26 7.28 -6.48 -8.47
CA ALA A 26 8.42 -5.59 -8.69
C ALA A 26 9.03 -5.16 -7.34
N ALA A 27 10.15 -5.74 -6.95
CA ALA A 27 10.84 -5.37 -5.72
C ALA A 27 12.34 -5.70 -5.79
N LYS A 28 13.13 -5.07 -4.93
CA LYS A 28 14.59 -5.24 -4.89
C LYS A 28 15.06 -6.54 -4.23
N THR A 29 14.24 -7.12 -3.33
CA THR A 29 14.67 -8.22 -2.48
C THR A 29 14.63 -9.54 -3.25
N ALA A 30 15.72 -9.86 -3.93
CA ALA A 30 15.94 -11.13 -4.63
C ALA A 30 16.62 -12.18 -3.73
N GLU A 31 17.45 -11.75 -2.78
CA GLU A 31 18.18 -12.60 -1.87
C GLU A 31 17.62 -12.52 -0.45
N LYS A 32 17.83 -13.59 0.34
CA LYS A 32 17.40 -13.62 1.73
C LYS A 32 18.12 -12.53 2.52
N HIS A 33 17.36 -11.70 3.22
CA HIS A 33 17.91 -10.71 4.12
C HIS A 33 18.03 -11.30 5.52
N ARG A 34 19.11 -10.92 6.27
CA ARG A 34 19.39 -11.47 7.60
C ARG A 34 18.25 -11.29 8.61
N HIS A 35 17.50 -10.19 8.50
CA HIS A 35 16.47 -9.79 9.47
C HIS A 35 15.06 -9.67 8.88
N LEU A 36 14.93 -9.68 7.56
CA LEU A 36 13.63 -9.49 6.91
C LEU A 36 13.22 -10.78 6.20
N PRO A 37 11.99 -11.27 6.43
CA PRO A 37 11.51 -12.48 5.78
C PRO A 37 11.20 -12.24 4.30
N GLY A 38 11.27 -13.30 3.51
CA GLY A 38 10.77 -13.35 2.15
C GLY A 38 11.63 -12.62 1.12
N THR A 39 11.52 -13.10 -0.11
CA THR A 39 12.08 -12.53 -1.35
C THR A 39 10.98 -12.46 -2.40
N ILE A 40 11.24 -11.85 -3.56
CA ILE A 40 10.30 -11.90 -4.69
C ILE A 40 10.04 -13.33 -5.17
N TYR A 41 11.00 -14.23 -4.98
CA TYR A 41 10.87 -15.65 -5.39
C TYR A 41 10.01 -16.45 -4.40
N THR A 42 10.23 -16.29 -3.09
CA THR A 42 9.35 -16.94 -2.10
C THR A 42 7.92 -16.41 -2.18
N ALA A 43 7.75 -15.10 -2.45
CA ALA A 43 6.44 -14.52 -2.67
C ALA A 43 5.77 -15.09 -3.93
N ALA A 44 6.53 -15.31 -5.02
CA ALA A 44 6.02 -15.95 -6.23
C ALA A 44 5.52 -17.36 -5.96
N GLU A 45 6.30 -18.17 -5.22
CA GLU A 45 5.88 -19.53 -4.82
C GLU A 45 4.61 -19.54 -3.98
N GLU A 46 4.46 -18.59 -3.05
CA GLU A 46 3.25 -18.44 -2.22
C GLU A 46 2.03 -18.05 -3.07
N ILE A 47 2.20 -17.14 -4.03
CA ILE A 47 1.15 -16.71 -4.96
C ILE A 47 0.69 -17.89 -5.85
N GLU A 48 1.62 -18.68 -6.37
CA GLU A 48 1.29 -19.86 -7.18
C GLU A 48 0.58 -20.95 -6.36
N LYS A 49 1.03 -21.19 -5.13
CA LYS A 49 0.34 -22.09 -4.18
C LYS A 49 -1.07 -21.61 -3.83
N ALA A 50 -1.30 -20.29 -3.83
CA ALA A 50 -2.62 -19.71 -3.58
C ALA A 50 -3.58 -19.79 -4.79
N GLY A 51 -3.10 -20.22 -5.97
CA GLY A 51 -3.91 -20.39 -7.19
C GLY A 51 -3.69 -19.33 -8.25
N GLY A 52 -2.83 -18.33 -8.02
CA GLY A 52 -2.46 -17.32 -8.99
C GLY A 52 -1.30 -17.74 -9.89
N ARG A 53 -0.89 -16.83 -10.77
CA ARG A 53 0.36 -16.94 -11.55
C ARG A 53 1.29 -15.78 -11.19
N ALA A 54 2.55 -16.05 -10.92
CA ALA A 54 3.51 -15.06 -10.50
C ALA A 54 4.56 -14.71 -11.56
N LEU A 55 5.02 -13.47 -11.55
CA LEU A 55 6.18 -13.01 -12.31
C LEU A 55 7.08 -12.18 -11.36
N PRO A 56 8.09 -12.80 -10.74
CA PRO A 56 9.04 -12.06 -9.92
C PRO A 56 10.00 -11.23 -10.79
N LEU A 57 10.12 -9.94 -10.47
CA LEU A 57 10.96 -8.98 -11.19
C LEU A 57 11.82 -8.21 -10.20
N VAL A 58 13.14 -8.28 -10.36
CA VAL A 58 14.07 -7.47 -9.57
C VAL A 58 14.00 -6.03 -10.07
N VAL A 59 13.43 -5.13 -9.28
CA VAL A 59 13.19 -3.73 -9.65
C VAL A 59 13.55 -2.80 -8.50
N ASP A 60 14.38 -1.82 -8.80
CA ASP A 60 14.49 -0.62 -7.98
C ASP A 60 13.56 0.45 -8.59
N VAL A 61 12.50 0.82 -7.88
CA VAL A 61 11.52 1.81 -8.34
C VAL A 61 12.11 3.22 -8.55
N ARG A 62 13.36 3.45 -8.16
CA ARG A 62 14.11 4.67 -8.43
C ARG A 62 14.71 4.70 -9.83
N ASN A 63 14.83 3.54 -10.48
CA ASN A 63 15.43 3.39 -11.80
C ASN A 63 14.32 3.31 -12.87
N ASP A 64 14.31 4.30 -13.77
CA ASP A 64 13.27 4.45 -14.78
C ASP A 64 13.22 3.27 -15.74
N SER A 65 14.37 2.87 -16.30
CA SER A 65 14.43 1.78 -17.26
C SER A 65 13.96 0.46 -16.67
N MET A 66 14.33 0.15 -15.41
CA MET A 66 13.87 -1.06 -14.73
C MET A 66 12.35 -1.07 -14.52
N VAL A 67 11.76 0.11 -14.21
CA VAL A 67 10.30 0.21 -14.01
C VAL A 67 9.57 0.01 -15.33
N TYR A 68 9.97 0.70 -16.41
CA TYR A 68 9.35 0.52 -17.72
C TYR A 68 9.49 -0.91 -18.23
N GLU A 69 10.70 -1.48 -18.17
CA GLU A 69 10.95 -2.87 -18.58
C GLU A 69 10.07 -3.87 -17.78
N ALA A 70 9.94 -3.66 -16.48
CA ALA A 70 9.13 -4.53 -15.63
C ALA A 70 7.64 -4.47 -15.99
N VAL A 71 7.12 -3.29 -16.28
CA VAL A 71 5.72 -3.12 -16.70
C VAL A 71 5.49 -3.74 -18.07
N ASP A 72 6.41 -3.54 -19.02
CA ASP A 72 6.33 -4.14 -20.35
C ASP A 72 6.38 -5.67 -20.29
N ARG A 73 7.28 -6.23 -19.49
CA ARG A 73 7.38 -7.68 -19.28
C ARG A 73 6.12 -8.26 -18.64
N ALA A 74 5.52 -7.54 -17.67
CA ALA A 74 4.26 -7.96 -17.05
C ALA A 74 3.13 -7.97 -18.09
N ALA A 75 3.00 -6.91 -18.87
CA ALA A 75 1.99 -6.78 -19.92
C ALA A 75 2.17 -7.85 -21.01
N GLN A 76 3.38 -8.13 -21.46
CA GLN A 76 3.67 -9.19 -22.42
C GLN A 76 3.34 -10.59 -21.86
N LYS A 77 3.72 -10.85 -20.61
CA LYS A 77 3.50 -12.17 -19.97
C LYS A 77 2.04 -12.48 -19.74
N PHE A 78 1.23 -11.47 -19.36
CA PHE A 78 -0.14 -11.65 -18.89
C PHE A 78 -1.20 -11.06 -19.82
N GLY A 79 -0.80 -10.40 -20.91
CA GLY A 79 -1.72 -9.83 -21.91
C GLY A 79 -2.18 -8.41 -21.62
N GLY A 80 -1.68 -7.76 -20.56
CA GLY A 80 -2.04 -6.40 -20.17
C GLY A 80 -1.74 -6.09 -18.72
N VAL A 81 -2.22 -4.94 -18.25
CA VAL A 81 -2.18 -4.51 -16.85
C VAL A 81 -3.55 -3.93 -16.49
N ASP A 82 -4.24 -4.57 -15.54
CA ASP A 82 -5.54 -4.10 -15.04
C ASP A 82 -5.40 -3.31 -13.74
N ILE A 83 -4.40 -3.68 -12.91
CA ILE A 83 -4.22 -3.10 -11.59
C ILE A 83 -2.75 -2.71 -11.40
N CYS A 84 -2.51 -1.46 -10.98
CA CYS A 84 -1.23 -0.97 -10.51
C CYS A 84 -1.30 -0.72 -9.00
N LEU A 85 -0.57 -1.52 -8.20
CA LEU A 85 -0.46 -1.31 -6.75
C LEU A 85 0.89 -0.67 -6.40
N ASN A 86 0.87 0.59 -5.96
CA ASN A 86 2.02 1.31 -5.45
C ASN A 86 2.13 1.12 -3.93
N ASN A 87 2.87 0.09 -3.53
CA ASN A 87 3.07 -0.25 -2.13
C ASN A 87 4.53 -0.09 -1.68
N ALA A 88 5.50 -0.03 -2.59
CA ALA A 88 6.90 0.21 -2.22
C ALA A 88 7.06 1.54 -1.47
N SER A 89 7.71 1.49 -0.32
CA SER A 89 7.94 2.65 0.54
C SER A 89 9.24 2.49 1.32
N ALA A 90 9.80 3.61 1.76
CA ALA A 90 10.83 3.67 2.79
C ALA A 90 10.30 4.47 3.97
N ILE A 91 10.70 4.11 5.19
CA ILE A 91 10.25 4.75 6.42
C ILE A 91 11.43 5.16 7.29
N SER A 92 11.39 6.41 7.79
CA SER A 92 12.23 6.90 8.87
C SER A 92 11.42 7.94 9.66
N LEU A 93 11.09 7.58 10.90
CA LEU A 93 10.26 8.43 11.78
C LEU A 93 11.15 9.25 12.71
N THR A 94 11.99 10.10 12.11
CA THR A 94 12.88 11.02 12.82
C THR A 94 12.32 12.45 12.76
N GLY A 95 12.76 13.31 13.69
CA GLY A 95 12.53 14.74 13.61
C GLY A 95 13.35 15.40 12.50
N THR A 96 13.13 16.67 12.24
CA THR A 96 13.80 17.38 11.14
C THR A 96 15.31 17.43 11.32
N LEU A 97 15.79 17.70 12.53
CA LEU A 97 17.22 17.82 12.82
C LEU A 97 17.96 16.46 12.80
N GLU A 98 17.28 15.39 13.16
CA GLU A 98 17.82 14.03 13.20
C GLU A 98 17.70 13.29 11.86
N THR A 99 17.03 13.87 10.89
CA THR A 99 16.84 13.23 9.59
C THR A 99 18.09 13.34 8.73
N ASP A 100 18.76 12.20 8.49
CA ASP A 100 19.84 12.11 7.52
C ASP A 100 19.29 12.36 6.10
N MET A 101 19.96 13.24 5.32
CA MET A 101 19.51 13.59 3.97
C MET A 101 19.50 12.38 3.02
N LYS A 102 20.35 11.37 3.21
CA LYS A 102 20.28 10.11 2.45
C LYS A 102 18.97 9.37 2.71
N LYS A 103 18.45 9.41 3.95
CA LYS A 103 17.14 8.83 4.29
C LYS A 103 16.00 9.67 3.73
N PHE A 104 16.12 11.00 3.78
CA PHE A 104 15.16 11.92 3.15
C PHE A 104 15.04 11.60 1.65
N ASP A 105 16.16 11.60 0.93
CA ASP A 105 16.20 11.31 -0.50
C ASP A 105 15.65 9.93 -0.81
N LEU A 106 16.00 8.92 -0.01
CA LEU A 106 15.51 7.56 -0.19
C LEU A 106 13.98 7.48 -0.07
N MET A 107 13.40 8.12 0.96
CA MET A 107 11.95 8.16 1.15
C MET A 107 11.25 8.84 -0.03
N HIS A 108 11.74 10.00 -0.47
CA HIS A 108 11.15 10.73 -1.59
C HIS A 108 11.31 9.99 -2.92
N GLN A 109 12.48 9.41 -3.18
CA GLN A 109 12.73 8.67 -4.41
C GLN A 109 11.88 7.40 -4.52
N ILE A 110 11.71 6.66 -3.42
CA ILE A 110 10.92 5.42 -3.45
C ILE A 110 9.43 5.74 -3.39
N THR A 111 9.01 6.52 -2.38
CA THR A 111 7.59 6.70 -2.08
C THR A 111 6.92 7.69 -3.02
N ALA A 112 7.49 8.88 -3.18
CA ALA A 112 6.91 9.93 -4.01
C ALA A 112 7.16 9.68 -5.50
N ARG A 113 8.44 9.73 -5.91
CA ARG A 113 8.84 9.58 -7.31
C ARG A 113 8.50 8.19 -7.87
N GLY A 114 8.74 7.12 -7.08
CA GLY A 114 8.44 5.75 -7.49
C GLY A 114 6.96 5.53 -7.77
N THR A 115 6.06 6.12 -6.98
CA THR A 115 4.61 6.08 -7.22
C THR A 115 4.23 6.75 -8.54
N PHE A 116 4.74 7.97 -8.78
CA PHE A 116 4.50 8.67 -10.03
C PHE A 116 5.01 7.88 -11.24
N LEU A 117 6.26 7.42 -11.18
CA LEU A 117 6.92 6.68 -12.26
C LEU A 117 6.19 5.36 -12.59
N THR A 118 5.86 4.57 -11.57
CA THR A 118 5.18 3.28 -11.78
C THR A 118 3.78 3.49 -12.35
N SER A 119 3.03 4.46 -11.82
CA SER A 119 1.71 4.82 -12.37
C SER A 119 1.83 5.24 -13.83
N LYS A 120 2.75 6.16 -14.15
CA LYS A 120 3.02 6.63 -15.51
C LYS A 120 3.32 5.47 -16.47
N ALA A 121 4.16 4.51 -16.05
CA ALA A 121 4.50 3.34 -16.86
C ALA A 121 3.29 2.42 -17.10
N CYS A 122 2.38 2.28 -16.13
CA CYS A 122 1.21 1.43 -16.23
C CYS A 122 0.05 2.04 -17.06
N ILE A 123 -0.11 3.37 -17.08
CA ILE A 123 -1.24 4.07 -17.73
C ILE A 123 -1.49 3.63 -19.17
N PRO A 124 -0.50 3.46 -20.08
CA PRO A 124 -0.75 3.01 -21.44
C PRO A 124 -1.46 1.65 -21.55
N TYR A 125 -1.24 0.77 -20.57
CA TYR A 125 -1.86 -0.54 -20.48
C TYR A 125 -3.22 -0.46 -19.77
N LEU A 126 -3.31 0.30 -18.68
CA LEU A 126 -4.55 0.53 -17.92
C LEU A 126 -5.67 1.13 -18.80
N LYS A 127 -5.33 2.01 -19.75
CA LYS A 127 -6.30 2.55 -20.73
C LYS A 127 -6.99 1.47 -21.57
N LYS A 128 -6.43 0.27 -21.65
CA LYS A 128 -6.96 -0.86 -22.44
C LYS A 128 -7.70 -1.87 -21.57
N ALA A 129 -7.64 -1.74 -20.26
CA ALA A 129 -8.26 -2.64 -19.31
C ALA A 129 -9.76 -2.36 -19.15
N ALA A 130 -10.54 -3.40 -18.85
CA ALA A 130 -11.99 -3.27 -18.68
C ALA A 130 -12.37 -2.53 -17.37
N ASN A 131 -11.62 -2.74 -16.29
CA ASN A 131 -11.84 -2.12 -14.99
C ASN A 131 -10.50 -1.71 -14.34
N PRO A 132 -9.85 -0.65 -14.85
CA PRO A 132 -8.48 -0.30 -14.47
C PRO A 132 -8.39 0.42 -13.12
N HIS A 133 -7.54 -0.08 -12.23
CA HIS A 133 -7.29 0.52 -10.91
C HIS A 133 -5.82 0.84 -10.68
N VAL A 134 -5.55 2.00 -10.12
CA VAL A 134 -4.30 2.33 -9.43
C VAL A 134 -4.61 2.50 -7.95
N LEU A 135 -3.96 1.71 -7.10
CA LEU A 135 -4.09 1.81 -5.65
C LEU A 135 -2.76 2.23 -5.04
N ASN A 136 -2.78 3.35 -4.34
CA ASN A 136 -1.62 3.90 -3.65
C ASN A 136 -1.71 3.64 -2.14
N MET A 137 -0.66 3.07 -1.55
CA MET A 137 -0.57 2.92 -0.09
C MET A 137 -0.21 4.27 0.55
N SER A 138 -1.15 5.19 0.57
CA SER A 138 -0.97 6.56 1.05
C SER A 138 -2.10 7.03 1.98
N PRO A 139 -1.80 7.95 2.92
CA PRO A 139 -2.80 8.48 3.84
C PRO A 139 -3.80 9.40 3.12
N PRO A 140 -4.88 9.79 3.79
CA PRO A 140 -5.72 10.90 3.34
C PRO A 140 -4.90 12.17 3.10
N LEU A 141 -5.30 12.95 2.10
CA LEU A 141 -4.65 14.23 1.79
C LEU A 141 -5.14 15.31 2.77
N ASP A 142 -4.46 15.41 3.90
CA ASP A 142 -4.72 16.44 4.91
C ASP A 142 -3.47 17.28 5.14
N VAL A 143 -3.58 18.59 4.85
CA VAL A 143 -2.45 19.54 4.93
C VAL A 143 -2.48 20.37 6.21
N ARG A 144 -3.33 20.05 7.18
CA ARG A 144 -3.33 20.76 8.47
C ARG A 144 -2.02 20.54 9.21
N THR A 145 -1.47 21.61 9.76
CA THR A 145 -0.11 21.65 10.34
C THR A 145 0.13 20.62 11.44
N LYS A 146 -0.91 20.27 12.21
CA LYS A 146 -0.81 19.26 13.27
C LYS A 146 -0.43 17.87 12.76
N TYR A 147 -0.81 17.53 11.52
CA TYR A 147 -0.43 16.26 10.87
C TYR A 147 0.92 16.38 10.18
N LEU A 148 1.21 17.54 9.57
CA LEU A 148 2.47 17.78 8.89
C LEU A 148 3.66 17.86 9.85
N GLY A 149 3.47 18.35 11.07
CA GLY A 149 4.53 18.59 12.04
C GLY A 149 5.18 17.32 12.63
N ARG A 150 4.58 16.15 12.42
CA ARG A 150 5.17 14.88 12.88
C ARG A 150 5.94 14.23 11.74
N HIS A 151 7.23 13.92 11.98
CA HIS A 151 8.09 13.20 11.01
C HIS A 151 8.04 13.82 9.60
N VAL A 152 8.35 15.11 9.51
CA VAL A 152 8.16 15.93 8.30
C VAL A 152 8.68 15.28 7.02
N ALA A 153 9.86 14.67 7.06
CA ALA A 153 10.46 14.01 5.90
C ALA A 153 9.65 12.81 5.40
N TYR A 154 9.12 11.97 6.30
CA TYR A 154 8.28 10.84 5.94
C TYR A 154 6.88 11.29 5.50
N THR A 155 6.29 12.20 6.29
CA THR A 155 4.95 12.73 6.02
C THR A 155 4.88 13.41 4.65
N SER A 156 5.88 14.25 4.31
CA SER A 156 5.92 14.91 3.00
C SER A 156 6.01 13.91 1.84
N ALA A 157 6.85 12.87 1.95
CA ALA A 157 6.95 11.83 0.92
C ALA A 157 5.61 11.09 0.73
N LYS A 158 4.89 10.77 1.82
CA LYS A 158 3.58 10.12 1.77
C LYS A 158 2.48 11.05 1.24
N LEU A 159 2.52 12.33 1.54
CA LEU A 159 1.55 13.30 1.00
C LEU A 159 1.75 13.53 -0.50
N VAL A 160 2.98 13.53 -1.02
CA VAL A 160 3.19 13.56 -2.48
C VAL A 160 2.54 12.34 -3.15
N MET A 161 2.63 11.15 -2.53
CA MET A 161 1.94 9.96 -3.01
C MET A 161 0.40 10.14 -3.00
N ALA A 162 -0.15 10.77 -1.97
CA ALA A 162 -1.58 11.13 -1.89
C ALA A 162 -1.97 12.19 -2.94
N MET A 163 -1.10 13.18 -3.19
CA MET A 163 -1.31 14.17 -4.26
C MET A 163 -1.33 13.51 -5.64
N CYS A 164 -0.49 12.51 -5.90
CA CYS A 164 -0.55 11.71 -7.12
C CYS A 164 -1.92 11.01 -7.26
N THR A 165 -2.48 10.49 -6.16
CA THR A 165 -3.83 9.90 -6.18
C THR A 165 -4.87 10.92 -6.63
N ALA A 166 -4.93 12.08 -6.00
CA ALA A 166 -5.92 13.12 -6.31
C ALA A 166 -5.76 13.66 -7.74
N GLY A 167 -4.53 14.04 -8.11
CA GLY A 167 -4.23 14.65 -9.40
C GLY A 167 -4.49 13.69 -10.58
N MET A 168 -3.98 12.46 -10.47
CA MET A 168 -4.16 11.47 -11.54
C MET A 168 -5.60 10.96 -11.63
N ALA A 169 -6.36 10.92 -10.53
CA ALA A 169 -7.78 10.60 -10.58
C ALA A 169 -8.56 11.58 -11.46
N GLU A 170 -8.24 12.87 -11.39
CA GLU A 170 -8.88 13.88 -12.23
C GLU A 170 -8.33 13.86 -13.67
N GLU A 171 -7.01 13.77 -13.83
CA GLU A 171 -6.34 13.75 -15.14
C GLU A 171 -6.85 12.61 -16.03
N PHE A 172 -7.01 11.40 -15.46
CA PHE A 172 -7.41 10.20 -16.20
C PHE A 172 -8.88 9.80 -16.01
N ARG A 173 -9.72 10.70 -15.49
CA ARG A 173 -11.16 10.46 -15.31
C ARG A 173 -11.86 10.07 -16.62
N LYS A 174 -11.55 10.76 -17.73
CA LYS A 174 -12.12 10.47 -19.05
C LYS A 174 -11.68 9.12 -19.60
N ASP A 175 -10.49 8.67 -19.23
CA ASP A 175 -9.97 7.36 -19.62
C ASP A 175 -10.61 6.22 -18.77
N GLY A 176 -11.34 6.56 -17.71
CA GLY A 176 -12.02 5.61 -16.84
C GLY A 176 -11.07 4.84 -15.93
N ILE A 177 -9.87 5.37 -15.65
CA ILE A 177 -8.90 4.76 -14.75
C ILE A 177 -9.17 5.25 -13.33
N ALA A 178 -9.42 4.33 -12.41
CA ALA A 178 -9.56 4.66 -10.99
C ALA A 178 -8.19 4.87 -10.34
N PHE A 179 -8.03 5.99 -9.65
CA PHE A 179 -6.90 6.24 -8.74
C PHE A 179 -7.45 6.43 -7.34
N ASN A 180 -7.13 5.51 -6.45
CA ASN A 180 -7.53 5.58 -5.05
C ASN A 180 -6.33 5.37 -4.13
N SER A 181 -6.45 5.81 -2.89
CA SER A 181 -5.52 5.45 -1.84
C SER A 181 -6.16 4.51 -0.83
N LEU A 182 -5.34 3.71 -0.16
CA LEU A 182 -5.72 2.90 0.98
C LEU A 182 -4.70 3.11 2.10
N TRP A 183 -5.20 3.39 3.31
CA TRP A 183 -4.36 3.60 4.47
C TRP A 183 -4.91 2.83 5.69
N PRO A 184 -4.03 2.22 6.50
CA PRO A 184 -4.48 1.50 7.67
C PRO A 184 -4.86 2.46 8.81
N ARG A 185 -5.96 2.19 9.50
CA ARG A 185 -6.37 2.96 10.69
C ARG A 185 -5.36 2.86 11.82
N THR A 186 -4.79 1.69 12.01
CA THR A 186 -3.85 1.38 13.10
C THR A 186 -2.58 0.77 12.54
N GLY A 187 -1.58 0.56 13.37
CA GLY A 187 -0.41 -0.22 12.99
C GLY A 187 -0.79 -1.58 12.40
N ILE A 188 -0.11 -1.97 11.33
CA ILE A 188 -0.25 -3.30 10.72
C ILE A 188 1.00 -4.12 11.06
N ALA A 189 0.82 -5.33 11.55
CA ALA A 189 1.91 -6.21 11.96
C ALA A 189 2.80 -6.59 10.78
N THR A 190 3.82 -5.81 10.57
CA THR A 190 4.81 -5.94 9.51
C THR A 190 6.21 -5.72 10.04
N ALA A 191 7.21 -6.16 9.29
CA ALA A 191 8.60 -5.86 9.61
C ALA A 191 8.88 -4.35 9.72
N ALA A 192 8.16 -3.51 8.97
CA ALA A 192 8.30 -2.05 9.07
C ALA A 192 7.88 -1.55 10.46
N ILE A 193 6.77 -2.03 11.01
CA ILE A 193 6.31 -1.67 12.36
C ILE A 193 7.25 -2.27 13.42
N GLU A 194 7.66 -3.53 13.24
CA GLU A 194 8.59 -4.18 14.18
C GLU A 194 9.92 -3.42 14.32
N PHE A 195 10.54 -3.06 13.20
CA PHE A 195 11.89 -2.50 13.22
C PHE A 195 11.95 -0.98 13.27
N ALA A 196 10.91 -0.26 12.82
CA ALA A 196 10.96 1.19 12.73
C ALA A 196 10.03 1.93 13.70
N VAL A 197 9.08 1.23 14.36
CA VAL A 197 8.03 1.91 15.14
C VAL A 197 7.95 1.42 16.58
N SER A 198 7.59 0.15 16.82
CA SER A 198 7.16 -0.27 18.16
C SER A 198 7.77 -1.59 18.67
N GLY A 199 8.68 -2.19 17.92
CA GLY A 199 9.27 -3.47 18.29
C GLY A 199 8.27 -4.63 18.31
N LYS A 200 8.74 -5.81 18.73
CA LYS A 200 7.93 -7.04 18.75
C LYS A 200 6.70 -6.95 19.67
N GLU A 201 6.83 -6.32 20.83
CA GLU A 201 5.70 -6.15 21.75
C GLU A 201 4.62 -5.23 21.18
N GLY A 202 5.02 -4.20 20.43
CA GLY A 202 4.06 -3.29 19.78
C GLY A 202 3.22 -3.97 18.70
N LEU A 203 3.73 -5.06 18.09
CA LEU A 203 2.96 -5.82 17.11
C LEU A 203 1.66 -6.41 17.68
N LYS A 204 1.64 -6.75 18.98
CA LYS A 204 0.44 -7.30 19.64
C LYS A 204 -0.74 -6.33 19.67
N SER A 205 -0.48 -5.03 19.61
CA SER A 205 -1.50 -3.99 19.53
C SER A 205 -1.79 -3.54 18.09
N CYS A 206 -1.37 -4.32 17.11
CA CYS A 206 -1.62 -4.08 15.68
C CYS A 206 -2.74 -4.97 15.14
N ARG A 207 -3.17 -4.64 13.93
CA ARG A 207 -3.97 -5.54 13.09
C ARG A 207 -3.06 -6.37 12.20
N THR A 208 -3.56 -7.51 11.75
CA THR A 208 -2.88 -8.36 10.76
C THR A 208 -2.93 -7.71 9.37
N VAL A 209 -2.06 -8.16 8.48
CA VAL A 209 -2.02 -7.67 7.08
C VAL A 209 -3.31 -7.98 6.31
N ASP A 210 -4.13 -8.91 6.80
CA ASP A 210 -5.34 -9.36 6.13
C ASP A 210 -6.38 -8.25 5.98
N ILE A 211 -6.47 -7.32 6.95
CA ILE A 211 -7.39 -6.20 6.84
C ILE A 211 -7.09 -5.32 5.61
N MET A 212 -5.80 -5.11 5.32
CA MET A 212 -5.39 -4.35 4.15
C MET A 212 -5.63 -5.12 2.85
N ALA A 213 -5.45 -6.44 2.89
CA ALA A 213 -5.72 -7.31 1.75
C ALA A 213 -7.21 -7.34 1.41
N ASP A 214 -8.07 -7.49 2.41
CA ASP A 214 -9.51 -7.51 2.23
C ASP A 214 -10.05 -6.15 1.77
N ALA A 215 -9.56 -5.05 2.34
CA ALA A 215 -9.93 -3.69 1.91
C ALA A 215 -9.49 -3.40 0.47
N ALA A 216 -8.26 -3.77 0.10
CA ALA A 216 -7.78 -3.62 -1.28
C ALA A 216 -8.63 -4.46 -2.26
N TYR A 217 -9.00 -5.68 -1.87
CA TYR A 217 -9.85 -6.54 -2.67
C TYR A 217 -11.23 -5.92 -2.92
N VAL A 218 -11.86 -5.33 -1.90
CA VAL A 218 -13.12 -4.58 -2.06
C VAL A 218 -12.94 -3.43 -3.07
N ILE A 219 -11.85 -2.65 -2.95
CA ILE A 219 -11.59 -1.52 -3.85
C ILE A 219 -11.43 -1.99 -5.30
N PHE A 220 -10.68 -3.06 -5.56
CA PHE A 220 -10.45 -3.58 -6.92
C PHE A 220 -11.71 -4.12 -7.59
N ASN A 221 -12.74 -4.48 -6.82
CA ASN A 221 -14.03 -4.93 -7.33
C ASN A 221 -15.06 -3.80 -7.51
N LYS A 222 -14.73 -2.55 -7.18
CA LYS A 222 -15.56 -1.39 -7.49
C LYS A 222 -15.49 -1.06 -8.98
N ASN A 223 -16.51 -0.40 -9.50
CA ASN A 223 -16.48 0.16 -10.85
C ASN A 223 -15.45 1.32 -10.92
N ALA A 224 -14.41 1.18 -11.72
CA ALA A 224 -13.32 2.16 -11.83
C ALA A 224 -13.82 3.54 -12.28
N ARG A 225 -14.87 3.62 -13.10
CA ARG A 225 -15.43 4.89 -13.59
C ARG A 225 -16.17 5.68 -12.51
N GLU A 226 -16.63 4.99 -11.47
CA GLU A 226 -17.43 5.56 -10.38
C GLU A 226 -16.62 5.74 -9.10
N PHE A 227 -15.70 4.83 -8.84
CA PHE A 227 -14.93 4.79 -7.60
C PHE A 227 -13.47 5.23 -7.85
N THR A 228 -13.26 6.55 -7.94
CA THR A 228 -11.94 7.18 -8.18
C THR A 228 -11.77 8.45 -7.36
N GLY A 229 -10.55 8.79 -6.98
CA GLY A 229 -10.20 9.97 -6.18
C GLY A 229 -10.45 9.80 -4.68
N ASN A 230 -10.68 8.56 -4.20
CA ASN A 230 -11.00 8.31 -2.80
C ASN A 230 -9.75 8.07 -1.96
N PHE A 231 -9.80 8.56 -0.72
CA PHE A 231 -8.82 8.29 0.32
C PHE A 231 -9.44 7.32 1.33
N CYS A 232 -9.23 6.04 1.06
CA CYS A 232 -9.86 4.95 1.78
C CYS A 232 -9.12 4.61 3.08
N ILE A 233 -9.87 4.34 4.14
CA ILE A 233 -9.35 3.73 5.36
C ILE A 233 -9.84 2.28 5.41
N ASP A 234 -8.96 1.37 5.78
CA ASP A 234 -9.19 -0.08 5.76
C ASP A 234 -10.52 -0.51 6.38
N ASP A 235 -10.76 -0.10 7.62
CA ASP A 235 -11.97 -0.48 8.35
C ASP A 235 -13.24 0.20 7.84
N ILE A 236 -13.16 1.43 7.30
CA ILE A 236 -14.32 2.10 6.70
C ILE A 236 -14.76 1.36 5.45
N VAL A 237 -13.82 1.08 4.53
CA VAL A 237 -14.11 0.34 3.29
C VAL A 237 -14.75 -1.01 3.59
N LEU A 238 -14.22 -1.73 4.57
CA LEU A 238 -14.75 -3.04 4.93
C LEU A 238 -16.12 -2.92 5.59
N TYR A 239 -16.32 -1.96 6.48
CA TYR A 239 -17.63 -1.73 7.10
C TYR A 239 -18.71 -1.40 6.04
N GLU A 240 -18.38 -0.53 5.08
CA GLU A 240 -19.29 -0.20 3.97
C GLU A 240 -19.58 -1.39 3.05
N SER A 241 -18.65 -2.36 2.97
CA SER A 241 -18.85 -3.60 2.22
C SER A 241 -19.60 -4.70 2.99
N GLY A 242 -19.98 -4.44 4.25
CA GLY A 242 -20.76 -5.36 5.06
C GLY A 242 -19.99 -6.08 6.17
N GLU A 243 -18.69 -5.83 6.32
CA GLU A 243 -17.92 -6.42 7.43
C GLU A 243 -18.35 -5.84 8.79
N ARG A 244 -18.44 -6.68 9.78
CA ARG A 244 -18.84 -6.28 11.15
C ARG A 244 -17.91 -6.83 12.22
N ASP A 245 -17.12 -7.86 11.91
CA ASP A 245 -16.16 -8.47 12.83
C ASP A 245 -14.75 -7.96 12.54
N PHE A 246 -14.33 -6.91 13.24
CA PHE A 246 -12.97 -6.36 13.12
C PHE A 246 -11.97 -6.99 14.10
N ASP A 247 -12.45 -7.76 15.08
CA ASP A 247 -11.57 -8.44 16.04
C ASP A 247 -10.77 -9.57 15.40
N LYS A 248 -11.29 -10.19 14.35
CA LYS A 248 -10.58 -11.20 13.55
C LYS A 248 -9.26 -10.69 12.93
N TYR A 249 -9.12 -9.38 12.78
CA TYR A 249 -7.89 -8.75 12.26
C TYR A 249 -6.90 -8.38 13.35
N ARG A 250 -7.19 -8.56 14.63
CA ARG A 250 -6.27 -8.24 15.73
C ARG A 250 -5.19 -9.30 15.84
N VAL A 251 -3.93 -8.88 16.01
CA VAL A 251 -2.81 -9.81 16.27
C VAL A 251 -3.01 -10.52 17.60
N ASP A 252 -3.42 -9.77 18.62
CA ASP A 252 -3.76 -10.29 19.95
C ASP A 252 -5.11 -9.68 20.40
N PRO A 253 -6.20 -10.46 20.36
CA PRO A 253 -7.52 -9.97 20.75
C PRO A 253 -7.61 -9.53 22.22
N THR A 254 -6.69 -9.95 23.08
CA THR A 254 -6.66 -9.58 24.49
C THR A 254 -6.02 -8.22 24.77
N ARG A 255 -5.36 -7.65 23.76
CA ARG A 255 -4.69 -6.34 23.84
C ARG A 255 -5.51 -5.26 23.19
N ASP A 256 -5.55 -4.07 23.76
CA ASP A 256 -6.13 -2.91 23.07
C ASP A 256 -5.37 -2.61 21.77
N LEU A 257 -6.11 -2.26 20.73
CA LEU A 257 -5.51 -1.69 19.53
C LEU A 257 -4.76 -0.41 19.90
N GLY A 258 -3.62 -0.19 19.26
CA GLY A 258 -2.89 1.07 19.38
C GLY A 258 -3.75 2.29 19.01
N SER A 259 -3.25 3.47 19.29
CA SER A 259 -3.86 4.70 18.78
C SER A 259 -3.91 4.66 17.25
N GLY A 260 -4.88 5.37 16.68
CA GLY A 260 -4.95 5.53 15.22
C GLY A 260 -3.67 6.14 14.64
N ASP A 261 -3.45 5.91 13.36
CA ASP A 261 -2.31 6.51 12.65
C ASP A 261 -2.43 8.06 12.67
N TYR A 262 -1.31 8.72 12.90
CA TYR A 262 -1.26 10.19 13.08
C TYR A 262 -1.59 10.97 11.79
N MET A 263 -1.54 10.33 10.64
CA MET A 263 -1.92 10.95 9.35
C MET A 263 -3.41 10.79 9.04
N ILE A 264 -4.20 10.16 9.92
CA ILE A 264 -5.65 10.06 9.74
C ILE A 264 -6.33 11.22 10.46
N PRO A 265 -7.16 12.01 9.76
CA PRO A 265 -7.94 13.06 10.38
C PRO A 265 -8.84 12.54 11.52
N GLU A 266 -8.85 13.24 12.66
CA GLU A 266 -9.71 12.90 13.79
C GLU A 266 -11.21 12.95 13.43
N THR A 267 -11.54 13.67 12.36
CA THR A 267 -12.90 13.74 11.82
C THR A 267 -13.30 12.49 11.04
N MET A 268 -12.33 11.59 10.74
CA MET A 268 -12.61 10.34 10.04
C MET A 268 -13.39 9.41 10.97
N PRO A 269 -14.61 8.99 10.60
CA PRO A 269 -15.45 8.21 11.49
C PRO A 269 -14.81 6.87 11.86
N LEU A 270 -15.11 6.38 13.07
CA LEU A 270 -14.83 5.02 13.46
C LEU A 270 -16.05 4.16 13.10
N PRO A 271 -15.87 3.04 12.42
CA PRO A 271 -16.96 2.08 12.26
C PRO A 271 -17.49 1.59 13.61
N PRO A 272 -18.80 1.34 13.75
CA PRO A 272 -19.34 0.71 14.94
C PRO A 272 -18.62 -0.59 15.30
N GLY A 273 -18.30 -0.76 16.58
CA GLY A 273 -17.53 -1.91 17.08
C GLY A 273 -16.00 -1.75 17.02
N VAL A 274 -15.47 -0.72 16.37
CA VAL A 274 -14.05 -0.42 16.40
C VAL A 274 -13.74 0.54 17.53
N SER A 275 -12.87 0.15 18.45
CA SER A 275 -12.35 1.00 19.52
C SER A 275 -10.84 1.14 19.43
N LEU A 276 -10.33 2.33 19.68
CA LEU A 276 -8.89 2.64 19.70
C LEU A 276 -8.48 3.10 21.08
N LYS A 277 -7.23 2.81 21.45
CA LYS A 277 -6.66 3.39 22.66
C LYS A 277 -6.61 4.91 22.53
N ALA A 278 -7.11 5.62 23.53
CA ALA A 278 -7.03 7.07 23.57
C ALA A 278 -5.56 7.54 23.46
N VAL A 279 -5.29 8.51 22.61
CA VAL A 279 -3.99 9.21 22.60
C VAL A 279 -3.93 10.01 23.90
N ARG A 280 -3.01 9.64 24.80
CA ARG A 280 -2.71 10.44 26.00
C ARG A 280 -1.81 11.62 25.67
#